data_f43db020e4fb9250f9f6b004a060bfd4
#
_entry.id   f43db020e4fb9250f9f6b004a060bfd4
#
_cell.length_a   1.000
_cell.length_b   1.000
_cell.length_c   1.000
_cell.angle_alpha   90.00
_cell.angle_beta   90.00
_cell.angle_gamma   90.00
#
_symmetry.space_group_name_H-M   'P 1'
#
loop_
_entity.id
_entity.type
_entity.pdbx_description
1 polymer ?
#
loop_
_entity_poly.entity_id
_entity_poly.type
_entity_poly.pdbx_seq_one_letter_code
_entity_poly.pdbx_strand_id
1 'polypeptide(L)' 'PRAYQLAIDALRLPPESILFVDDQFRNIAGAVNVGLQTQYFDLRDVPGNIAAVAARLGLAPRTHT' A
#
# COMPACT_ATOMS: atom_id res chain seq x y z
N PRO A 1 10.28 -4.54 -10.82
CA PRO A 1 11.57 -3.88 -10.67
C PRO A 1 12.33 -4.33 -9.45
N ARG A 2 13.60 -4.25 -9.57
CA ARG A 2 14.52 -4.69 -8.53
C ARG A 2 14.33 -3.95 -7.19
N ALA A 3 13.88 -2.71 -7.25
CA ALA A 3 13.69 -1.90 -6.04
C ALA A 3 12.67 -2.53 -5.09
N TYR A 4 11.59 -3.10 -5.62
CA TYR A 4 10.60 -3.78 -4.78
C TYR A 4 11.21 -5.01 -4.11
N GLN A 5 11.98 -5.79 -4.85
CA GLN A 5 12.60 -7.00 -4.31
C GLN A 5 13.60 -6.66 -3.22
N LEU A 6 14.38 -5.59 -3.40
CA LEU A 6 15.31 -5.14 -2.36
C LEU A 6 14.57 -4.73 -1.08
N ALA A 7 13.43 -4.06 -1.22
CA ALA A 7 12.63 -3.67 -0.06
C ALA A 7 12.05 -4.89 0.65
N ILE A 8 11.51 -5.86 -0.11
CA ILE A 8 10.98 -7.09 0.44
C ILE A 8 12.06 -7.83 1.23
N ASP A 9 13.25 -7.96 0.65
CA ASP A 9 14.36 -8.65 1.29
C ASP A 9 14.80 -7.95 2.58
N ALA A 10 14.83 -6.61 2.56
CA ALA A 10 15.21 -5.83 3.73
C ALA A 10 14.20 -5.95 4.87
N LEU A 11 12.91 -6.00 4.54
CA LEU A 11 11.84 -6.11 5.55
C LEU A 11 11.73 -7.51 6.14
N ARG A 12 12.23 -8.52 5.42
CA ARG A 12 12.14 -9.93 5.83
C ARG A 12 10.72 -10.39 6.10
N LEU A 13 9.79 -9.88 5.33
CA LEU A 13 8.37 -10.24 5.39
C LEU A 13 7.97 -10.90 4.08
N PRO A 14 7.00 -11.81 4.09
CA PRO A 14 6.47 -12.31 2.83
C PRO A 14 5.80 -11.16 2.07
N PRO A 15 5.90 -11.13 0.75
CA PRO A 15 5.35 -10.02 -0.04
C PRO A 15 3.88 -9.74 0.25
N GLU A 16 3.08 -10.76 0.44
CA GLU A 16 1.65 -10.63 0.71
C GLU A 16 1.33 -9.96 2.05
N SER A 17 2.34 -9.80 2.90
CA SER A 17 2.20 -9.10 4.20
C SER A 17 2.57 -7.62 4.10
N ILE A 18 2.98 -7.15 2.92
CA ILE A 18 3.44 -5.79 2.71
C ILE A 18 2.41 -5.06 1.87
N LEU A 19 1.98 -3.90 2.32
CA LEU A 19 1.08 -3.04 1.56
C LEU A 19 1.89 -1.90 0.91
N PHE A 20 1.84 -1.83 -0.41
CA PHE A 20 2.46 -0.78 -1.19
C PHE A 20 1.41 0.24 -1.59
N VAL A 21 1.64 1.49 -1.25
CA VAL A 21 0.71 2.60 -1.54
C VAL A 21 1.42 3.59 -2.44
N ASP A 22 0.80 3.95 -3.55
CA ASP A 22 1.41 4.88 -4.50
C ASP A 22 0.31 5.56 -5.33
N ASP A 23 0.64 6.73 -5.88
CA ASP A 23 -0.26 7.51 -6.73
C ASP A 23 -0.05 7.24 -8.23
N GLN A 24 0.86 6.36 -8.60
CA GLN A 24 1.14 6.01 -9.99
C GLN A 24 0.84 4.55 -10.27
N PHE A 25 -0.03 4.33 -11.26
CA PHE A 25 -0.46 2.98 -11.61
C PHE A 25 0.69 2.07 -12.04
N ARG A 26 1.70 2.60 -12.74
CA ARG A 26 2.83 1.76 -13.17
C ARG A 26 3.61 1.23 -11.97
N ASN A 27 3.69 1.99 -10.89
CA ASN A 27 4.35 1.54 -9.66
C ASN A 27 3.50 0.48 -8.96
N ILE A 28 2.18 0.68 -8.95
CA ILE A 28 1.25 -0.33 -8.44
C ILE A 28 1.41 -1.63 -9.23
N ALA A 29 1.46 -1.56 -10.56
CA ALA A 29 1.63 -2.76 -11.39
C ALA A 29 2.94 -3.48 -11.10
N GLY A 30 4.02 -2.74 -10.89
CA GLY A 30 5.31 -3.32 -10.52
C GLY A 30 5.25 -4.03 -9.17
N ALA A 31 4.56 -3.43 -8.20
CA ALA A 31 4.40 -4.03 -6.88
C ALA A 31 3.56 -5.32 -6.94
N VAL A 32 2.49 -5.32 -7.75
CA VAL A 32 1.68 -6.53 -7.96
C VAL A 32 2.53 -7.65 -8.53
N ASN A 33 3.41 -7.34 -9.48
CA ASN A 33 4.26 -8.35 -10.11
C ASN A 33 5.17 -9.08 -9.14
N VAL A 34 5.55 -8.45 -8.04
CA VAL A 34 6.39 -9.10 -7.02
C VAL A 34 5.59 -9.61 -5.84
N GLY A 35 4.27 -9.60 -5.93
CA GLY A 35 3.40 -10.22 -4.93
C GLY A 35 2.99 -9.33 -3.77
N LEU A 36 3.27 -8.03 -3.82
CA LEU A 36 2.84 -7.11 -2.78
C LEU A 36 1.34 -6.87 -2.83
N GLN A 37 0.74 -6.61 -1.69
CA GLN A 37 -0.59 -6.00 -1.67
C GLN A 37 -0.44 -4.54 -2.07
N THR A 38 -1.43 -4.02 -2.77
CA THR A 38 -1.34 -2.67 -3.32
C THR A 38 -2.58 -1.86 -3.02
N GLN A 39 -2.38 -0.56 -2.90
CA GLN A 39 -3.46 0.41 -2.78
C GLN A 39 -3.09 1.63 -3.60
N TYR A 40 -3.90 1.93 -4.62
CA TYR A 40 -3.74 3.16 -5.37
C TYR A 40 -4.15 4.34 -4.48
N PHE A 41 -3.31 5.38 -4.46
CA PHE A 41 -3.58 6.59 -3.70
C PHE A 41 -3.96 7.71 -4.67
N ASP A 42 -5.24 8.08 -4.68
CA ASP A 42 -5.75 9.11 -5.56
C ASP A 42 -5.57 10.47 -4.90
N LEU A 43 -4.69 11.29 -5.46
CA LEU A 43 -4.39 12.62 -4.92
C LEU A 43 -5.56 13.59 -5.01
N ARG A 44 -6.61 13.24 -5.75
CA ARG A 44 -7.83 14.05 -5.84
C ARG A 44 -8.74 13.91 -4.63
N ASP A 45 -8.51 12.88 -3.83
CA ASP A 45 -9.31 12.62 -2.62
C ASP A 45 -8.43 12.06 -1.52
N VAL A 46 -7.58 12.89 -0.95
CA VAL A 46 -6.64 12.48 0.08
C VAL A 46 -7.34 11.91 1.32
N PRO A 47 -8.39 12.55 1.88
CA PRO A 47 -9.05 11.99 3.04
C PRO A 47 -9.66 10.62 2.80
N GLY A 48 -10.29 10.40 1.64
CA GLY A 48 -10.87 9.11 1.28
C GLY A 48 -9.80 8.03 1.13
N ASN A 49 -8.64 8.39 0.57
CA ASN A 49 -7.54 7.44 0.42
C ASN A 49 -6.92 7.07 1.74
N ILE A 50 -6.75 8.03 2.64
CA ILE A 50 -6.25 7.75 4.00
C ILE A 50 -7.21 6.78 4.71
N ALA A 51 -8.51 7.02 4.62
CA ALA A 51 -9.51 6.13 5.21
C ALA A 51 -9.43 4.72 4.61
N ALA A 52 -9.24 4.61 3.29
CA ALA A 52 -9.12 3.31 2.62
C ALA A 52 -7.87 2.55 3.08
N VAL A 53 -6.74 3.22 3.20
CA VAL A 53 -5.51 2.61 3.69
C VAL A 53 -5.67 2.17 5.14
N ALA A 54 -6.26 3.02 5.98
CA ALA A 54 -6.50 2.68 7.38
C ALA A 54 -7.39 1.46 7.51
N ALA A 55 -8.45 1.36 6.70
CA ALA A 55 -9.34 0.21 6.69
C ALA A 55 -8.59 -1.07 6.32
N ARG A 56 -7.69 -1.01 5.32
CA ARG A 56 -6.89 -2.17 4.91
C ARG A 56 -5.95 -2.63 6.00
N LEU A 57 -5.44 -1.69 6.80
CA LEU A 57 -4.54 -1.99 7.92
C LEU A 57 -5.31 -2.43 9.16
N GLY A 58 -6.63 -2.44 9.12
CA GLY A 58 -7.44 -2.84 10.25
C GLY A 58 -7.53 -1.80 11.35
N LEU A 59 -7.24 -0.55 11.02
CA LEU A 59 -7.33 0.54 11.99
C LEU A 59 -8.76 1.07 12.07
N ALA A 60 -9.32 1.09 13.26
CA ALA A 60 -10.64 1.66 13.45
C ALA A 60 -10.59 3.18 13.29
N PRO A 61 -11.56 3.78 12.61
CA PRO A 61 -11.62 5.22 12.54
C PRO A 61 -11.78 5.78 13.95
N ARG A 62 -11.08 6.87 14.23
CA ARG A 62 -11.27 7.57 15.49
C ARG A 62 -12.59 8.29 15.44
N THR A 63 -13.46 7.89 16.30
CA THR A 63 -14.69 8.62 16.52
C THR A 63 -14.50 9.49 17.73
N HIS A 64 -14.74 10.74 17.57
CA HIS A 64 -14.79 11.65 18.69
C HIS A 64 -16.23 11.96 18.96
N THR A 65 -16.55 11.68 20.12
CA THR A 65 -17.83 12.14 20.62
C THR A 65 -17.58 13.19 21.62
#